data_3f24e10156a1d6ee3028e55fb6fa5e56
#
_entry.id   3f24e10156a1d6ee3028e55fb6fa5e56
#
_cell.length_a   1.000
_cell.length_b   1.000
_cell.length_c   1.000
_cell.angle_alpha   90.00
_cell.angle_beta   90.00
_cell.angle_gamma   90.00
#
_symmetry.space_group_name_H-M   'P 1'
#
loop_
_entity.id
_entity.type
_entity.pdbx_description
1 polymer ?
#
loop_
_entity_poly.entity_id
_entity_poly.type
_entity_poly.pdbx_seq_one_letter_code
_entity_poly.pdbx_strand_id
1 'polypeptide(L)'
;MVLLPLLGPVWGLSAFSGMDATPLLIATLVLSLVGLLDDLRGLPVVLRLVVQGLCAAWVLSSMDVVPQVALGVGAAVWALGLLWLVGFTNVFNFMDGIDGLAASQAAFVGFASAFLSVRAGAGADLPLLLALAGASSAGFLCWNWPPARLFMGDAGSLPLGFMLAALGLACVLRGLLSIWCLLILWAPFLCDAGVTLLLRTLRGAAILRPHREHAYQRLATALGAHRAVTLGVLAVDLCWLLPLALLAEGRPECAPMAALVALVPLLAGVVVLSLRLPADGANVKVGVCTD
;
A
#
# COMPACT_ATOMS: atom_id res chain seq x y z
N MET A 1 16.90 -1.93 5.56
CA MET A 1 15.53 -1.51 5.89
C MET A 1 14.75 -2.53 6.73
N VAL A 2 14.90 -3.83 6.50
CA VAL A 2 14.16 -4.92 7.17
C VAL A 2 14.67 -5.24 8.59
N LEU A 3 15.89 -4.85 8.96
CA LEU A 3 16.52 -5.23 10.24
C LEU A 3 16.03 -4.45 11.48
N LEU A 4 15.52 -3.23 11.32
CA LEU A 4 15.00 -2.44 12.45
C LEU A 4 13.81 -3.08 13.18
N PRO A 5 12.83 -3.70 12.49
CA PRO A 5 11.76 -4.43 13.14
C PRO A 5 12.21 -5.68 13.90
N LEU A 6 13.33 -6.31 13.49
CA LEU A 6 13.85 -7.54 14.13
C LEU A 6 14.45 -7.31 15.53
N LEU A 7 14.80 -6.09 15.86
CA LEU A 7 15.37 -5.75 17.17
C LEU A 7 14.31 -5.61 18.27
N GLY A 8 13.03 -5.54 17.90
CA GLY A 8 11.91 -5.34 18.81
C GLY A 8 11.80 -6.38 19.94
N PRO A 9 11.79 -7.69 19.65
CA PRO A 9 11.69 -8.73 20.69
C PRO A 9 12.88 -8.75 21.65
N VAL A 10 14.06 -8.35 21.15
CA VAL A 10 15.29 -8.31 21.96
C VAL A 10 15.26 -7.16 22.98
N TRP A 11 14.51 -6.09 22.71
CA TRP A 11 14.46 -4.88 23.54
C TRP A 11 13.15 -4.71 24.30
N GLY A 12 12.33 -5.76 24.41
CA GLY A 12 11.08 -5.72 25.18
C GLY A 12 9.97 -4.86 24.56
N LEU A 13 9.93 -4.74 23.24
CA LEU A 13 8.84 -4.07 22.50
C LEU A 13 7.47 -4.75 22.69
N SER A 14 7.42 -5.96 23.25
CA SER A 14 6.19 -6.59 23.73
C SER A 14 5.53 -5.82 24.88
N ALA A 15 6.26 -4.90 25.54
CA ALA A 15 5.74 -4.04 26.60
C ALA A 15 5.02 -2.78 26.06
N PHE A 16 5.07 -2.53 24.75
CA PHE A 16 4.75 -1.21 24.23
C PHE A 16 3.29 -0.95 23.90
N SER A 17 2.34 -1.88 23.87
CA SER A 17 1.02 -1.44 23.35
C SER A 17 -0.21 -2.27 23.67
N GLY A 18 -0.10 -3.28 24.48
CA GLY A 18 -1.21 -4.25 24.57
C GLY A 18 -1.51 -4.97 23.24
N MET A 19 -0.69 -4.76 22.19
CA MET A 19 -0.65 -5.56 20.98
C MET A 19 0.67 -6.30 20.92
N ASP A 20 0.61 -7.62 20.84
CA ASP A 20 1.81 -8.40 20.52
C ASP A 20 2.25 -8.09 19.07
N ALA A 21 3.32 -7.33 18.92
CA ALA A 21 3.87 -6.99 17.62
C ALA A 21 4.65 -8.16 16.97
N THR A 22 4.90 -9.23 17.71
CA THR A 22 5.66 -10.39 17.25
C THR A 22 5.10 -11.02 15.96
N PRO A 23 3.79 -11.29 15.84
CA PRO A 23 3.21 -11.83 14.60
C PRO A 23 3.43 -10.92 13.41
N LEU A 24 3.28 -9.60 13.58
CA LEU A 24 3.51 -8.62 12.51
C LEU A 24 4.97 -8.62 12.05
N LEU A 25 5.92 -8.63 12.97
CA LEU A 25 7.35 -8.63 12.67
C LEU A 25 7.78 -9.90 11.93
N ILE A 26 7.33 -11.06 12.44
CA ILE A 26 7.65 -12.35 11.80
C ILE A 26 6.98 -12.44 10.42
N ALA A 27 5.71 -12.06 10.28
CA ALA A 27 5.03 -12.04 9.00
C ALA A 27 5.73 -11.13 7.98
N THR A 28 6.17 -9.95 8.41
CA THR A 28 6.94 -9.00 7.58
C THR A 28 8.26 -9.63 7.12
N LEU A 29 8.97 -10.34 8.01
CA LEU A 29 10.20 -11.06 7.66
C LEU A 29 9.93 -12.20 6.67
N VAL A 30 8.91 -13.01 6.91
CA VAL A 30 8.50 -14.11 6.02
C VAL A 30 8.19 -13.57 4.62
N LEU A 31 7.40 -12.48 4.54
CA LEU A 31 7.06 -11.86 3.26
C LEU A 31 8.28 -11.26 2.55
N SER A 32 9.25 -10.71 3.30
CA SER A 32 10.51 -10.24 2.74
C SER A 32 11.32 -11.39 2.13
N LEU A 33 11.39 -12.53 2.82
CA LEU A 33 12.07 -13.73 2.31
C LEU A 33 11.37 -14.32 1.09
N VAL A 34 10.04 -14.37 1.10
CA VAL A 34 9.25 -14.82 -0.07
C VAL A 34 9.45 -13.87 -1.24
N GLY A 35 9.41 -12.55 -1.01
CA GLY A 35 9.68 -11.55 -2.05
C GLY A 35 11.11 -11.68 -2.62
N LEU A 36 12.11 -11.90 -1.77
CA LEU A 36 13.48 -12.14 -2.22
C LEU A 36 13.59 -13.43 -3.06
N LEU A 37 12.91 -14.48 -2.67
CA LEU A 37 12.88 -15.72 -3.46
C LEU A 37 12.15 -15.52 -4.79
N ASP A 38 11.12 -14.70 -4.81
CA ASP A 38 10.41 -14.34 -6.05
C ASP A 38 11.32 -13.54 -6.99
N ASP A 39 12.00 -12.51 -6.49
CA ASP A 39 12.96 -11.71 -7.25
C ASP A 39 14.09 -12.57 -7.85
N LEU A 40 14.53 -13.63 -7.13
CA LEU A 40 15.65 -14.50 -7.56
C LEU A 40 15.23 -15.64 -8.49
N ARG A 41 14.02 -16.20 -8.32
CA ARG A 41 13.63 -17.49 -8.96
C ARG A 41 12.29 -17.44 -9.70
N GLY A 42 11.47 -16.39 -9.49
CA GLY A 42 10.11 -16.31 -10.01
C GLY A 42 9.21 -17.36 -9.38
N LEU A 43 8.54 -17.01 -8.27
CA LEU A 43 7.64 -17.93 -7.58
C LEU A 43 6.26 -17.98 -8.24
N PRO A 44 5.56 -19.13 -8.17
CA PRO A 44 4.16 -19.19 -8.58
C PRO A 44 3.30 -18.19 -7.77
N VAL A 45 2.44 -17.43 -8.45
CA VAL A 45 1.58 -16.43 -7.81
C VAL A 45 0.72 -17.04 -6.70
N VAL A 46 0.23 -18.27 -6.90
CA VAL A 46 -0.58 -18.99 -5.90
C VAL A 46 0.20 -19.20 -4.61
N LEU A 47 1.48 -19.55 -4.68
CA LEU A 47 2.32 -19.74 -3.50
C LEU A 47 2.48 -18.43 -2.72
N ARG A 48 2.73 -17.31 -3.41
CA ARG A 48 2.81 -15.97 -2.80
C ARG A 48 1.51 -15.60 -2.09
N LEU A 49 0.37 -15.79 -2.75
CA LEU A 49 -0.95 -15.50 -2.17
C LEU A 49 -1.28 -16.39 -0.96
N VAL A 50 -0.91 -17.67 -0.99
CA VAL A 50 -1.10 -18.58 0.15
C VAL A 50 -0.27 -18.12 1.35
N VAL A 51 1.02 -17.78 1.15
CA VAL A 51 1.86 -17.30 2.25
C VAL A 51 1.36 -15.95 2.78
N GLN A 52 0.96 -15.02 1.91
CA GLN A 52 0.33 -13.75 2.32
C GLN A 52 -0.93 -14.00 3.13
N GLY A 53 -1.80 -14.92 2.71
CA GLY A 53 -3.03 -15.28 3.43
C GLY A 53 -2.75 -15.87 4.81
N LEU A 54 -1.77 -16.77 4.94
CA LEU A 54 -1.37 -17.35 6.23
C LEU A 54 -0.77 -16.28 7.17
N CYS A 55 0.09 -15.42 6.67
CA CYS A 55 0.62 -14.28 7.42
C CYS A 55 -0.50 -13.33 7.87
N ALA A 56 -1.42 -13.02 6.98
CA ALA A 56 -2.57 -12.15 7.28
C ALA A 56 -3.49 -12.78 8.33
N ALA A 57 -3.81 -14.07 8.22
CA ALA A 57 -4.63 -14.77 9.20
C ALA A 57 -3.97 -14.78 10.58
N TRP A 58 -2.66 -15.03 10.63
CA TRP A 58 -1.93 -15.01 11.90
C TRP A 58 -1.91 -13.62 12.53
N VAL A 59 -1.59 -12.58 11.77
CA VAL A 59 -1.59 -11.20 12.27
C VAL A 59 -2.99 -10.76 12.73
N LEU A 60 -4.04 -11.08 11.97
CA LEU A 60 -5.42 -10.79 12.38
C LEU A 60 -5.82 -11.51 13.66
N SER A 61 -5.37 -12.76 13.87
CA SER A 61 -5.65 -13.50 15.10
C SER A 61 -5.02 -12.84 16.34
N SER A 62 -3.93 -12.12 16.18
CA SER A 62 -3.25 -11.38 17.26
C SER A 62 -3.84 -9.99 17.53
N MET A 63 -4.72 -9.49 16.67
CA MET A 63 -5.35 -8.18 16.80
C MET A 63 -6.65 -8.19 17.63
N ASP A 64 -6.99 -9.31 18.26
CA ASP A 64 -8.22 -9.51 19.06
C ASP A 64 -9.53 -9.08 18.35
N VAL A 65 -9.57 -9.24 17.03
CA VAL A 65 -10.68 -8.81 16.15
C VAL A 65 -11.98 -9.58 16.44
N VAL A 66 -11.93 -10.71 17.14
CA VAL A 66 -13.03 -11.71 17.13
C VAL A 66 -13.79 -11.93 18.45
N PRO A 67 -13.35 -11.56 19.67
CA PRO A 67 -14.03 -12.02 20.87
C PRO A 67 -15.45 -11.46 21.11
N GLN A 68 -15.88 -10.43 20.40
CA GLN A 68 -17.09 -9.69 20.74
C GLN A 68 -18.22 -9.68 19.71
N VAL A 69 -18.08 -10.39 18.59
CA VAL A 69 -19.03 -10.32 17.48
C VAL A 69 -19.76 -11.66 17.29
N ALA A 70 -21.10 -11.61 17.15
CA ALA A 70 -21.91 -12.78 16.83
C ALA A 70 -21.30 -13.57 15.64
N LEU A 71 -21.31 -14.91 15.70
CA LEU A 71 -20.58 -15.82 14.78
C LEU A 71 -20.62 -15.43 13.30
N GLY A 72 -21.75 -14.92 12.78
CA GLY A 72 -21.87 -14.52 11.36
C GLY A 72 -21.15 -13.21 11.02
N VAL A 73 -21.19 -12.22 11.90
CA VAL A 73 -20.54 -10.91 11.70
C VAL A 73 -19.02 -11.04 11.88
N GLY A 74 -18.60 -11.89 12.83
CA GLY A 74 -17.17 -12.19 13.03
C GLY A 74 -16.49 -12.76 11.80
N ALA A 75 -17.15 -13.70 11.10
CA ALA A 75 -16.62 -14.28 9.87
C ALA A 75 -16.49 -13.23 8.75
N ALA A 76 -17.44 -12.30 8.63
CA ALA A 76 -17.40 -11.24 7.64
C ALA A 76 -16.25 -10.24 7.94
N VAL A 77 -16.08 -9.85 9.20
CA VAL A 77 -14.98 -8.96 9.62
C VAL A 77 -13.62 -9.61 9.35
N TRP A 78 -13.49 -10.91 9.63
CA TRP A 78 -12.29 -11.68 9.30
C TRP A 78 -12.00 -11.72 7.80
N ALA A 79 -13.00 -12.03 6.99
CA ALA A 79 -12.85 -12.06 5.54
C ALA A 79 -12.44 -10.69 4.98
N LEU A 80 -13.05 -9.60 5.48
CA LEU A 80 -12.68 -8.23 5.11
C LEU A 80 -11.26 -7.88 5.56
N GLY A 81 -10.84 -8.30 6.76
CA GLY A 81 -9.49 -8.11 7.24
C GLY A 81 -8.44 -8.86 6.40
N LEU A 82 -8.73 -10.11 6.01
CA LEU A 82 -7.87 -10.86 5.10
C LEU A 82 -7.78 -10.18 3.72
N LEU A 83 -8.92 -9.78 3.17
CA LEU A 83 -8.97 -9.06 1.90
C LEU A 83 -8.21 -7.74 1.98
N TRP A 84 -8.32 -7.02 3.09
CA TRP A 84 -7.56 -5.81 3.36
C TRP A 84 -6.07 -6.08 3.32
N LEU A 85 -5.56 -6.98 4.17
CA LEU A 85 -4.12 -7.22 4.29
C LEU A 85 -3.52 -7.77 2.98
N VAL A 86 -4.10 -8.82 2.41
CA VAL A 86 -3.62 -9.42 1.17
C VAL A 86 -3.81 -8.46 -0.01
N GLY A 87 -4.96 -7.80 -0.09
CA GLY A 87 -5.28 -6.85 -1.15
C GLY A 87 -4.31 -5.67 -1.17
N PHE A 88 -4.10 -5.00 -0.03
CA PHE A 88 -3.17 -3.86 0.04
C PHE A 88 -1.71 -4.25 -0.18
N THR A 89 -1.30 -5.44 0.28
CA THR A 89 0.03 -5.98 -0.03
C THR A 89 0.25 -6.05 -1.54
N ASN A 90 -0.71 -6.60 -2.28
CA ASN A 90 -0.58 -6.73 -3.73
C ASN A 90 -0.80 -5.38 -4.46
N VAL A 91 -1.73 -4.54 -3.99
CA VAL A 91 -1.88 -3.16 -4.51
C VAL A 91 -0.57 -2.39 -4.40
N PHE A 92 0.10 -2.44 -3.24
CA PHE A 92 1.38 -1.77 -3.04
C PHE A 92 2.46 -2.33 -3.97
N ASN A 93 2.58 -3.65 -4.08
CA ASN A 93 3.52 -4.31 -4.97
C ASN A 93 3.28 -3.93 -6.45
N PHE A 94 2.03 -3.87 -6.91
CA PHE A 94 1.70 -3.44 -8.28
C PHE A 94 2.08 -1.99 -8.57
N MET A 95 2.12 -1.15 -7.54
CA MET A 95 2.44 0.28 -7.68
C MET A 95 3.94 0.58 -7.55
N ASP A 96 4.79 -0.43 -7.31
CA ASP A 96 6.26 -0.32 -7.29
C ASP A 96 6.88 -0.50 -8.69
N GLY A 97 6.33 0.18 -9.69
CA GLY A 97 6.77 0.02 -11.09
C GLY A 97 7.52 1.22 -11.69
N ILE A 98 7.67 2.34 -10.97
CA ILE A 98 8.49 3.51 -11.35
C ILE A 98 9.26 4.04 -10.16
N ASP A 99 10.38 4.70 -10.45
CA ASP A 99 11.29 5.23 -9.45
C ASP A 99 10.58 6.17 -8.46
N GLY A 100 10.78 5.94 -7.18
CA GLY A 100 10.35 6.80 -6.08
C GLY A 100 8.87 6.73 -5.72
N LEU A 101 8.00 6.16 -6.55
CA LEU A 101 6.55 6.21 -6.33
C LEU A 101 6.14 5.43 -5.07
N ALA A 102 6.48 4.15 -4.99
CA ALA A 102 6.10 3.32 -3.86
C ALA A 102 6.74 3.80 -2.55
N ALA A 103 8.01 4.20 -2.59
CA ALA A 103 8.72 4.71 -1.42
C ALA A 103 8.14 6.04 -0.91
N SER A 104 7.77 6.98 -1.81
CA SER A 104 7.14 8.24 -1.42
C SER A 104 5.75 8.03 -0.83
N GLN A 105 4.95 7.13 -1.43
CA GLN A 105 3.63 6.79 -0.89
C GLN A 105 3.72 6.13 0.49
N ALA A 106 4.67 5.20 0.68
CA ALA A 106 4.87 4.57 1.98
C ALA A 106 5.31 5.59 3.05
N ALA A 107 6.19 6.53 2.70
CA ALA A 107 6.58 7.61 3.59
C ALA A 107 5.37 8.50 3.95
N PHE A 108 4.58 8.89 2.96
CA PHE A 108 3.36 9.68 3.16
C PHE A 108 2.36 8.96 4.07
N VAL A 109 1.97 7.74 3.73
CA VAL A 109 0.99 6.96 4.52
C VAL A 109 1.49 6.74 5.94
N GLY A 110 2.78 6.37 6.10
CA GLY A 110 3.36 6.14 7.42
C GLY A 110 3.34 7.40 8.30
N PHE A 111 3.83 8.54 7.79
CA PHE A 111 3.85 9.78 8.55
C PHE A 111 2.46 10.37 8.78
N ALA A 112 1.58 10.36 7.76
CA ALA A 112 0.22 10.87 7.91
C ALA A 112 -0.59 10.05 8.92
N SER A 113 -0.53 8.71 8.85
CA SER A 113 -1.21 7.84 9.80
C SER A 113 -0.66 8.00 11.22
N ALA A 114 0.66 8.13 11.38
CA ALA A 114 1.28 8.40 12.68
C ALA A 114 0.79 9.73 13.27
N PHE A 115 0.82 10.80 12.49
CA PHE A 115 0.39 12.12 12.91
C PHE A 115 -1.09 12.15 13.31
N LEU A 116 -1.97 11.56 12.49
CA LEU A 116 -3.40 11.52 12.75
C LEU A 116 -3.72 10.67 13.98
N SER A 117 -3.02 9.53 14.16
CA SER A 117 -3.18 8.68 15.36
C SER A 117 -2.78 9.41 16.65
N VAL A 118 -1.68 10.18 16.63
CA VAL A 118 -1.29 11.03 17.77
C VAL A 118 -2.38 12.05 18.09
N ARG A 119 -2.95 12.69 17.08
CA ARG A 119 -4.06 13.64 17.26
C ARG A 119 -5.32 13.00 17.83
N ALA A 120 -5.55 11.73 17.50
CA ALA A 120 -6.66 10.94 18.06
C ALA A 120 -6.41 10.46 19.51
N GLY A 121 -5.28 10.79 20.11
CA GLY A 121 -4.93 10.42 21.47
C GLY A 121 -4.31 9.02 21.60
N ALA A 122 -3.74 8.48 20.52
CA ALA A 122 -3.01 7.22 20.58
C ALA A 122 -1.83 7.29 21.56
N GLY A 123 -1.58 6.19 22.28
CA GLY A 123 -0.29 5.96 22.94
C GLY A 123 0.85 5.96 21.93
N ALA A 124 2.10 6.01 22.41
CA ALA A 124 3.27 6.20 21.56
C ALA A 124 3.52 5.09 20.51
N ASP A 125 3.03 3.90 20.73
CA ASP A 125 3.47 2.67 20.08
C ASP A 125 3.08 2.58 18.60
N LEU A 126 1.78 2.62 18.28
CA LEU A 126 1.32 2.57 16.88
C LEU A 126 1.84 3.77 16.08
N PRO A 127 1.75 5.03 16.57
CA PRO A 127 2.34 6.18 15.89
C PRO A 127 3.84 6.02 15.67
N LEU A 128 4.58 5.45 16.63
CA LEU A 128 6.02 5.23 16.48
C LEU A 128 6.32 4.20 15.38
N LEU A 129 5.62 3.07 15.35
CA LEU A 129 5.79 2.05 14.31
C LEU A 129 5.46 2.60 12.92
N LEU A 130 4.38 3.36 12.79
CA LEU A 130 3.99 4.04 11.55
C LEU A 130 5.05 5.08 11.12
N ALA A 131 5.54 5.88 12.07
CA ALA A 131 6.58 6.87 11.80
C ALA A 131 7.91 6.21 11.40
N LEU A 132 8.28 5.08 12.03
CA LEU A 132 9.47 4.30 11.66
C LEU A 132 9.34 3.71 10.26
N ALA A 133 8.15 3.19 9.88
CA ALA A 133 7.90 2.73 8.52
C ALA A 133 8.01 3.89 7.51
N GLY A 134 7.44 5.06 7.84
CA GLY A 134 7.56 6.27 7.03
C GLY A 134 9.01 6.74 6.90
N ALA A 135 9.75 6.81 8.01
CA ALA A 135 11.16 7.23 8.03
C ALA A 135 12.07 6.27 7.26
N SER A 136 11.86 4.96 7.40
CA SER A 136 12.59 3.94 6.64
C SER A 136 12.35 4.09 5.14
N SER A 137 11.11 4.35 4.75
CA SER A 137 10.73 4.58 3.35
C SER A 137 11.32 5.89 2.81
N ALA A 138 11.32 6.97 3.60
CA ALA A 138 11.97 8.23 3.24
C ALA A 138 13.50 8.09 3.13
N GLY A 139 14.13 7.30 4.01
CA GLY A 139 15.55 6.96 3.90
C GLY A 139 15.87 6.16 2.64
N PHE A 140 15.04 5.15 2.30
CA PHE A 140 15.19 4.40 1.06
C PHE A 140 14.98 5.30 -0.17
N LEU A 141 14.05 6.24 -0.11
CA LEU A 141 13.75 7.18 -1.19
C LEU A 141 14.98 7.99 -1.62
N CYS A 142 15.94 8.24 -0.74
CA CYS A 142 17.20 8.90 -1.12
C CYS A 142 17.99 8.14 -2.20
N TRP A 143 17.84 6.81 -2.26
CA TRP A 143 18.48 5.95 -3.25
C TRP A 143 17.54 5.56 -4.40
N ASN A 144 16.23 5.58 -4.14
CA ASN A 144 15.18 5.25 -5.10
C ASN A 144 14.59 6.48 -5.82
N TRP A 145 15.02 7.71 -5.46
CA TRP A 145 14.60 8.93 -6.17
C TRP A 145 15.03 8.92 -7.63
N PRO A 146 14.13 9.33 -8.56
CA PRO A 146 14.45 9.32 -10.00
C PRO A 146 15.65 10.21 -10.38
N PRO A 147 16.68 9.69 -11.09
CA PRO A 147 16.84 8.30 -11.52
C PRO A 147 17.30 7.38 -10.39
N ALA A 148 16.60 6.26 -10.19
CA ALA A 148 16.85 5.37 -9.07
C ALA A 148 18.20 4.66 -9.19
N ARG A 149 18.89 4.52 -8.03
CA ARG A 149 20.13 3.74 -7.89
C ARG A 149 19.89 2.41 -7.19
N LEU A 150 18.76 2.28 -6.51
CA LEU A 150 18.34 1.08 -5.79
C LEU A 150 16.85 0.86 -6.02
N PHE A 151 16.47 -0.37 -6.33
CA PHE A 151 15.08 -0.78 -6.53
C PHE A 151 14.57 -1.55 -5.32
N MET A 152 13.27 -1.45 -5.04
CA MET A 152 12.65 -2.07 -3.88
C MET A 152 12.48 -3.58 -4.07
N GLY A 153 12.04 -4.00 -5.25
CA GLY A 153 11.70 -5.38 -5.58
C GLY A 153 10.57 -5.94 -4.73
N ASP A 154 10.22 -7.19 -4.97
CA ASP A 154 9.20 -7.90 -4.17
C ASP A 154 9.70 -8.12 -2.74
N ALA A 155 11.02 -8.24 -2.53
CA ALA A 155 11.65 -8.34 -1.22
C ALA A 155 11.35 -7.14 -0.31
N GLY A 156 11.09 -5.97 -0.87
CA GLY A 156 10.77 -4.75 -0.14
C GLY A 156 9.30 -4.36 -0.20
N SER A 157 8.67 -4.44 -1.37
CA SER A 157 7.30 -3.96 -1.58
C SER A 157 6.24 -4.82 -0.89
N LEU A 158 6.38 -6.15 -0.90
CA LEU A 158 5.45 -7.06 -0.21
C LEU A 158 5.42 -6.81 1.31
N PRO A 159 6.57 -6.85 2.03
CA PRO A 159 6.56 -6.63 3.48
C PRO A 159 6.15 -5.21 3.86
N LEU A 160 6.53 -4.19 3.09
CA LEU A 160 6.20 -2.81 3.39
C LEU A 160 4.70 -2.53 3.21
N GLY A 161 4.11 -3.00 2.10
CA GLY A 161 2.67 -2.90 1.88
C GLY A 161 1.86 -3.62 2.95
N PHE A 162 2.27 -4.84 3.32
CA PHE A 162 1.66 -5.63 4.39
C PHE A 162 1.74 -4.93 5.75
N MET A 163 2.92 -4.44 6.13
CA MET A 163 3.15 -3.77 7.41
C MET A 163 2.31 -2.50 7.54
N LEU A 164 2.30 -1.64 6.52
CA LEU A 164 1.50 -0.41 6.53
C LEU A 164 0.00 -0.71 6.56
N ALA A 165 -0.46 -1.73 5.80
CA ALA A 165 -1.86 -2.16 5.83
C ALA A 165 -2.27 -2.69 7.21
N ALA A 166 -1.41 -3.49 7.85
CA ALA A 166 -1.67 -4.06 9.18
C ALA A 166 -1.68 -2.98 10.27
N LEU A 167 -0.70 -2.07 10.28
CA LEU A 167 -0.66 -0.95 11.23
C LEU A 167 -1.84 0.00 11.06
N GLY A 168 -2.22 0.30 9.81
CA GLY A 168 -3.41 1.09 9.51
C GLY A 168 -4.68 0.43 10.01
N LEU A 169 -4.86 -0.88 9.74
CA LEU A 169 -5.99 -1.65 10.25
C LEU A 169 -6.03 -1.67 11.78
N ALA A 170 -4.88 -1.84 12.44
CA ALA A 170 -4.78 -1.79 13.90
C ALA A 170 -5.24 -0.42 14.45
N CYS A 171 -4.93 0.68 13.76
CA CYS A 171 -5.45 1.99 14.13
C CYS A 171 -6.98 2.08 14.02
N VAL A 172 -7.56 1.49 12.95
CA VAL A 172 -9.03 1.47 12.78
C VAL A 172 -9.70 0.64 13.86
N LEU A 173 -9.19 -0.56 14.12
CA LEU A 173 -9.75 -1.47 15.14
C LEU A 173 -9.70 -0.89 16.57
N ARG A 174 -8.75 0.02 16.82
CA ARG A 174 -8.62 0.74 18.10
C ARG A 174 -9.36 2.08 18.13
N GLY A 175 -10.09 2.43 17.07
CA GLY A 175 -10.80 3.69 16.97
C GLY A 175 -9.92 4.93 16.88
N LEU A 176 -8.64 4.75 16.52
CA LEU A 176 -7.67 5.85 16.35
C LEU A 176 -7.76 6.51 14.97
N LEU A 177 -8.14 5.75 13.95
CA LEU A 177 -8.40 6.24 12.61
C LEU A 177 -9.71 5.65 12.10
N SER A 178 -10.43 6.40 11.27
CA SER A 178 -11.57 5.88 10.54
C SER A 178 -11.12 5.09 9.31
N ILE A 179 -11.94 4.13 8.86
CA ILE A 179 -11.69 3.42 7.59
C ILE A 179 -11.66 4.41 6.42
N TRP A 180 -12.45 5.49 6.49
CA TRP A 180 -12.49 6.52 5.47
C TRP A 180 -11.16 7.26 5.35
N CYS A 181 -10.50 7.52 6.48
CA CYS A 181 -9.17 8.11 6.51
C CYS A 181 -8.16 7.22 5.79
N LEU A 182 -8.14 5.92 6.09
CA LEU A 182 -7.24 4.99 5.40
C LEU A 182 -7.51 4.94 3.89
N LEU A 183 -8.78 4.89 3.48
CA LEU A 183 -9.13 4.91 2.05
C LEU A 183 -8.65 6.19 1.36
N ILE A 184 -8.72 7.34 2.04
CA ILE A 184 -8.20 8.63 1.53
C ILE A 184 -6.69 8.55 1.38
N LEU A 185 -5.95 8.12 2.41
CA LEU A 185 -4.48 8.08 2.38
C LEU A 185 -3.93 7.11 1.33
N TRP A 186 -4.66 6.05 1.02
CA TRP A 186 -4.29 5.05 0.01
C TRP A 186 -4.93 5.31 -1.36
N ALA A 187 -5.67 6.41 -1.53
CA ALA A 187 -6.50 6.65 -2.72
C ALA A 187 -5.75 6.54 -4.06
N PRO A 188 -4.53 7.08 -4.25
CA PRO A 188 -3.84 6.97 -5.54
C PRO A 188 -3.60 5.51 -5.95
N PHE A 189 -3.15 4.69 -5.01
CA PHE A 189 -2.85 3.28 -5.23
C PHE A 189 -4.10 2.45 -5.42
N LEU A 190 -5.13 2.69 -4.61
CA LEU A 190 -6.41 1.99 -4.72
C LEU A 190 -7.13 2.29 -6.03
N CYS A 191 -7.15 3.57 -6.43
CA CYS A 191 -7.81 3.97 -7.67
C CYS A 191 -7.11 3.38 -8.89
N ASP A 192 -5.78 3.47 -8.96
CA ASP A 192 -5.04 2.93 -10.11
C ASP A 192 -5.13 1.42 -10.18
N ALA A 193 -4.80 0.71 -9.10
CA ALA A 193 -4.85 -0.74 -9.09
C ALA A 193 -6.30 -1.25 -9.32
N GLY A 194 -7.29 -0.64 -8.65
CA GLY A 194 -8.68 -1.04 -8.77
C GLY A 194 -9.23 -0.87 -10.18
N VAL A 195 -9.04 0.28 -10.81
CA VAL A 195 -9.50 0.54 -12.19
C VAL A 195 -8.75 -0.36 -13.18
N THR A 196 -7.43 -0.51 -13.03
CA THR A 196 -6.64 -1.35 -13.95
C THR A 196 -7.09 -2.81 -13.87
N LEU A 197 -7.25 -3.36 -12.67
CA LEU A 197 -7.73 -4.74 -12.50
C LEU A 197 -9.17 -4.92 -13.02
N LEU A 198 -10.06 -3.96 -12.78
CA LEU A 198 -11.43 -3.98 -13.31
C LEU A 198 -11.43 -4.00 -14.84
N LEU A 199 -10.68 -3.09 -15.48
CA LEU A 199 -10.60 -3.04 -16.94
C LEU A 199 -10.00 -4.31 -17.53
N ARG A 200 -9.00 -4.93 -16.88
CA ARG A 200 -8.44 -6.21 -17.30
C ARG A 200 -9.46 -7.35 -17.19
N THR A 201 -10.20 -7.40 -16.09
CA THR A 201 -11.28 -8.38 -15.89
C THR A 201 -12.35 -8.27 -16.98
N LEU A 202 -12.81 -7.04 -17.27
CA LEU A 202 -13.80 -6.78 -18.31
C LEU A 202 -13.31 -7.15 -19.72
N ARG A 203 -11.99 -7.10 -19.96
CA ARG A 203 -11.36 -7.53 -21.23
C ARG A 203 -11.05 -9.03 -21.28
N GLY A 204 -11.34 -9.79 -20.23
CA GLY A 204 -11.01 -11.22 -20.15
C GLY A 204 -9.51 -11.50 -20.03
N ALA A 205 -8.69 -10.50 -19.65
CA ALA A 205 -7.27 -10.68 -19.48
C ALA A 205 -6.95 -11.41 -18.18
N ALA A 206 -5.88 -12.21 -18.18
CA ALA A 206 -5.45 -12.94 -16.98
C ALA A 206 -4.93 -11.95 -15.92
N ILE A 207 -5.68 -11.79 -14.81
CA ILE A 207 -5.39 -10.84 -13.73
C ILE A 207 -4.05 -11.15 -13.05
N LEU A 208 -3.72 -12.43 -12.90
CA LEU A 208 -2.52 -12.90 -12.19
C LEU A 208 -1.25 -12.90 -13.05
N ARG A 209 -1.33 -12.53 -14.33
CA ARG A 209 -0.13 -12.40 -15.16
C ARG A 209 0.51 -11.03 -14.97
N PRO A 210 1.85 -10.94 -14.86
CA PRO A 210 2.56 -9.65 -14.82
C PRO A 210 2.14 -8.76 -16.00
N HIS A 211 1.92 -7.48 -15.75
CA HIS A 211 1.50 -6.52 -16.77
C HIS A 211 2.02 -5.11 -16.44
N ARG A 212 2.09 -4.26 -17.46
CA ARG A 212 2.44 -2.83 -17.34
C ARG A 212 1.33 -1.96 -17.90
N GLU A 213 0.12 -2.09 -17.31
CA GLU A 213 -1.08 -1.43 -17.81
C GLU A 213 -1.63 -0.37 -16.85
N HIS A 214 -0.98 -0.17 -15.69
CA HIS A 214 -1.37 0.82 -14.70
C HIS A 214 -1.31 2.24 -15.25
N ALA A 215 -2.23 3.12 -14.83
CA ALA A 215 -2.30 4.48 -15.33
C ALA A 215 -1.02 5.27 -15.06
N TYR A 216 -0.39 5.08 -13.89
CA TYR A 216 0.88 5.72 -13.55
C TYR A 216 2.02 5.31 -14.50
N GLN A 217 2.07 4.03 -14.93
CA GLN A 217 3.08 3.54 -15.88
C GLN A 217 2.88 4.14 -17.27
N ARG A 218 1.62 4.15 -17.75
CA ARG A 218 1.27 4.79 -19.03
C ARG A 218 1.62 6.28 -19.03
N LEU A 219 1.34 6.96 -17.91
CA LEU A 219 1.65 8.38 -17.76
C LEU A 219 3.17 8.61 -17.73
N ALA A 220 3.94 7.78 -17.01
CA ALA A 220 5.39 7.86 -16.97
C ALA A 220 6.02 7.64 -18.35
N THR A 221 5.52 6.67 -19.11
CA THR A 221 5.93 6.43 -20.49
C THR A 221 5.57 7.61 -21.42
N ALA A 222 4.36 8.14 -21.32
CA ALA A 222 3.91 9.27 -22.14
C ALA A 222 4.70 10.56 -21.86
N LEU A 223 5.10 10.80 -20.61
CA LEU A 223 5.90 11.97 -20.21
C LEU A 223 7.42 11.74 -20.38
N GLY A 224 7.86 10.48 -20.57
CA GLY A 224 9.27 10.13 -20.56
C GLY A 224 9.98 10.42 -19.24
N ALA A 225 9.25 10.52 -18.11
CA ALA A 225 9.78 10.99 -16.84
C ALA A 225 9.07 10.39 -15.63
N HIS A 226 9.71 9.47 -14.92
CA HIS A 226 9.25 8.93 -13.64
C HIS A 226 9.07 10.04 -12.59
N ARG A 227 10.04 10.97 -12.52
CA ARG A 227 10.04 12.06 -11.53
C ARG A 227 8.78 12.92 -11.60
N ALA A 228 8.26 13.21 -12.79
CA ALA A 228 7.07 14.05 -12.96
C ALA A 228 5.83 13.37 -12.35
N VAL A 229 5.68 12.05 -12.57
CA VAL A 229 4.57 11.27 -12.02
C VAL A 229 4.68 11.16 -10.51
N THR A 230 5.85 10.79 -9.98
CA THR A 230 6.11 10.68 -8.54
C THR A 230 5.84 12.00 -7.81
N LEU A 231 6.31 13.14 -8.35
CA LEU A 231 6.02 14.46 -7.79
C LEU A 231 4.54 14.83 -7.88
N GLY A 232 3.88 14.47 -8.98
CA GLY A 232 2.45 14.71 -9.16
C GLY A 232 1.60 13.96 -8.14
N VAL A 233 1.90 12.68 -7.90
CA VAL A 233 1.21 11.88 -6.87
C VAL A 233 1.50 12.46 -5.49
N LEU A 234 2.75 12.79 -5.16
CA LEU A 234 3.11 13.38 -3.87
C LEU A 234 2.43 14.74 -3.64
N ALA A 235 2.26 15.55 -4.68
CA ALA A 235 1.51 16.81 -4.60
C ALA A 235 0.02 16.55 -4.31
N VAL A 236 -0.58 15.55 -4.93
CA VAL A 236 -1.97 15.13 -4.64
C VAL A 236 -2.08 14.64 -3.20
N ASP A 237 -1.13 13.81 -2.74
CA ASP A 237 -1.09 13.32 -1.36
C ASP A 237 -1.07 14.47 -0.34
N LEU A 238 -0.17 15.43 -0.52
CA LEU A 238 0.05 16.50 0.45
C LEU A 238 -1.01 17.62 0.36
N CYS A 239 -1.38 18.03 -0.87
CA CYS A 239 -2.24 19.19 -1.08
C CYS A 239 -3.74 18.86 -1.16
N TRP A 240 -4.07 17.59 -1.41
CA TRP A 240 -5.46 17.16 -1.59
C TRP A 240 -5.88 16.12 -0.55
N LEU A 241 -5.14 15.00 -0.46
CA LEU A 241 -5.56 13.87 0.37
C LEU A 241 -5.32 14.10 1.85
N LEU A 242 -4.18 14.69 2.24
CA LEU A 242 -3.91 14.98 3.65
C LEU A 242 -4.93 15.95 4.26
N PRO A 243 -5.32 17.08 3.62
CA PRO A 243 -6.40 17.93 4.11
C PRO A 243 -7.74 17.20 4.25
N LEU A 244 -8.10 16.33 3.29
CA LEU A 244 -9.34 15.55 3.36
C LEU A 244 -9.28 14.47 4.46
N ALA A 245 -8.14 13.84 4.69
CA ALA A 245 -7.95 12.91 5.81
C ALA A 245 -8.06 13.63 7.16
N LEU A 246 -7.49 14.84 7.28
CA LEU A 246 -7.64 15.71 8.45
C LEU A 246 -9.10 16.11 8.69
N LEU A 247 -9.84 16.42 7.64
CA LEU A 247 -11.27 16.70 7.73
C LEU A 247 -12.07 15.48 8.19
N ALA A 248 -11.77 14.30 7.63
CA ALA A 248 -12.44 13.05 7.96
C ALA A 248 -12.26 12.66 9.43
N GLU A 249 -11.05 12.86 9.99
CA GLU A 249 -10.78 12.59 11.40
C GLU A 249 -11.29 13.68 12.34
N GLY A 250 -11.27 14.95 11.90
CA GLY A 250 -11.75 16.07 12.72
C GLY A 250 -13.27 16.20 12.74
N ARG A 251 -13.97 15.63 11.77
CA ARG A 251 -15.43 15.65 11.62
C ARG A 251 -15.94 14.31 11.07
N PRO A 252 -16.16 13.32 11.97
CA PRO A 252 -16.57 11.98 11.57
C PRO A 252 -17.82 11.93 10.68
N GLU A 253 -18.75 12.85 10.89
CA GLU A 253 -19.96 13.01 10.06
C GLU A 253 -19.66 13.36 8.59
N CYS A 254 -18.54 14.03 8.34
CA CYS A 254 -18.09 14.38 6.99
C CYS A 254 -17.17 13.31 6.36
N ALA A 255 -16.73 12.31 7.11
CA ALA A 255 -15.72 11.35 6.65
C ALA A 255 -16.12 10.59 5.37
N PRO A 256 -17.38 10.09 5.19
CA PRO A 256 -17.78 9.45 3.94
C PRO A 256 -17.74 10.43 2.75
N MET A 257 -18.16 11.68 2.95
CA MET A 257 -18.14 12.70 1.90
C MET A 257 -16.70 13.09 1.54
N ALA A 258 -15.83 13.25 2.54
CA ALA A 258 -14.41 13.52 2.30
C ALA A 258 -13.74 12.40 1.48
N ALA A 259 -14.09 11.14 1.77
CA ALA A 259 -13.60 9.99 1.01
C ALA A 259 -14.14 10.02 -0.45
N LEU A 260 -15.41 10.34 -0.66
CA LEU A 260 -15.95 10.49 -2.02
C LEU A 260 -15.25 11.61 -2.79
N VAL A 261 -15.03 12.76 -2.15
CA VAL A 261 -14.31 13.90 -2.75
C VAL A 261 -12.86 13.51 -3.07
N ALA A 262 -12.22 12.68 -2.26
CA ALA A 262 -10.87 12.18 -2.51
C ALA A 262 -10.83 11.18 -3.68
N LEU A 263 -11.71 10.18 -3.67
CA LEU A 263 -11.65 9.02 -4.57
C LEU A 263 -12.22 9.31 -5.97
N VAL A 264 -13.36 10.02 -6.07
CA VAL A 264 -14.07 10.19 -7.35
C VAL A 264 -13.22 10.90 -8.41
N PRO A 265 -12.55 12.03 -8.13
CA PRO A 265 -11.68 12.68 -9.12
C PRO A 265 -10.50 11.81 -9.54
N LEU A 266 -9.89 11.05 -8.59
CA LEU A 266 -8.79 10.14 -8.89
C LEU A 266 -9.25 8.98 -9.76
N LEU A 267 -10.39 8.34 -9.44
CA LEU A 267 -10.98 7.29 -10.26
C LEU A 267 -11.25 7.80 -11.69
N ALA A 268 -11.86 8.96 -11.83
CA ALA A 268 -12.13 9.57 -13.13
C ALA A 268 -10.81 9.83 -13.90
N GLY A 269 -9.80 10.39 -13.23
CA GLY A 269 -8.48 10.63 -13.81
C GLY A 269 -7.82 9.34 -14.30
N VAL A 270 -7.81 8.30 -13.47
CA VAL A 270 -7.24 6.99 -13.83
C VAL A 270 -7.98 6.36 -15.01
N VAL A 271 -9.32 6.42 -15.04
CA VAL A 271 -10.13 5.94 -16.18
C VAL A 271 -9.76 6.69 -17.45
N VAL A 272 -9.69 8.02 -17.41
CA VAL A 272 -9.32 8.85 -18.57
C VAL A 272 -7.92 8.51 -19.06
N LEU A 273 -6.93 8.40 -18.17
CA LEU A 273 -5.56 8.02 -18.53
C LEU A 273 -5.52 6.60 -19.14
N SER A 274 -6.23 5.65 -18.56
CA SER A 274 -6.28 4.26 -19.03
C SER A 274 -6.96 4.09 -20.40
N LEU A 275 -7.86 5.01 -20.74
CA LEU A 275 -8.55 5.00 -22.04
C LEU A 275 -7.80 5.80 -23.11
N ARG A 276 -7.07 6.85 -22.74
CA ARG A 276 -6.40 7.76 -23.69
C ARG A 276 -4.95 7.38 -23.97
N LEU A 277 -4.25 6.79 -23.00
CA LEU A 277 -2.86 6.43 -23.16
C LEU A 277 -2.72 4.95 -23.52
N PRO A 278 -1.86 4.59 -24.50
CA PRO A 278 -1.62 3.19 -24.86
C PRO A 278 -0.97 2.43 -23.70
N ALA A 279 -1.26 1.14 -23.59
CA ALA A 279 -0.49 0.24 -22.74
C ALA A 279 0.89 0.03 -23.33
N ASP A 280 1.94 -0.09 -22.50
CA ASP A 280 3.28 -0.45 -22.96
C ASP A 280 3.22 -1.78 -23.71
N GLY A 281 3.67 -1.78 -24.97
CA GLY A 281 3.61 -2.94 -25.87
C GLY A 281 2.69 -2.80 -27.09
N ALA A 282 1.80 -1.79 -27.13
CA ALA A 282 0.88 -1.63 -28.26
C ALA A 282 1.45 -0.83 -29.46
N ASN A 283 2.61 -0.17 -29.34
CA ASN A 283 3.23 0.58 -30.43
C ASN A 283 4.76 0.65 -30.31
N VAL A 284 5.43 -0.47 -30.53
CA VAL A 284 6.76 -0.43 -31.17
C VAL A 284 6.59 -1.02 -32.56
N LYS A 285 6.00 -0.27 -33.46
CA LYS A 285 6.39 -0.40 -34.86
C LYS A 285 7.83 0.11 -34.94
N VAL A 286 8.78 -0.82 -34.85
CA VAL A 286 10.15 -0.61 -35.26
C VAL A 286 10.06 -0.16 -36.74
N GLY A 287 10.25 1.14 -36.98
CA GLY A 287 10.59 1.62 -38.28
C GLY A 287 11.95 1.00 -38.59
N VAL A 288 11.94 -0.06 -39.37
CA VAL A 288 13.12 -0.54 -40.08
C VAL A 288 13.49 0.60 -41.02
N CYS A 289 14.46 1.42 -40.63
CA CYS A 289 15.21 2.21 -41.60
C CYS A 289 16.06 1.22 -42.43
N THR A 290 15.55 0.87 -43.58
CA THR A 290 16.38 0.45 -44.68
C THR A 290 17.00 1.73 -45.23
N ASP A 291 18.31 1.92 -45.03
CA ASP A 291 19.28 2.44 -45.99
C ASP A 291 20.70 2.08 -45.51
#